data_5489d5a26901997ea57973e8b87e2e32
#
_entry.id   5489d5a26901997ea57973e8b87e2e32
#
_cell.length_a   1.000
_cell.length_b   1.000
_cell.length_c   1.000
_cell.angle_alpha   90.00
_cell.angle_beta   90.00
_cell.angle_gamma   90.00
#
_symmetry.space_group_name_H-M   'P 1'
#
loop_
_entity.id
_entity.type
_entity.pdbx_description
1 polymer ?
#
loop_
_entity_poly.entity_id
_entity_poly.type
_entity_poly.pdbx_seq_one_letter_code
_entity_poly.pdbx_strand_id
1 'polypeptide(L)'
;MKLLMHTCCAPCSVYCIDSLREEGIEPTLYWYNPNIHPYMEYKSRRDCLKEYAKEININAIFEEDYGLDEFCKNVVGDLKNRCTNYCYPVRLRKTFEYAKENGYDAITTTLLYSIYQNHDFIKEYMEKLSKEYGIEFLYRDFRVGFREGQAKAREVGLYMQKYCGCVFSEEQSMLAHTNNKPKLPDGFEFLPVKRSINIKKEKDNKEQYMNLLLEADPSKDMINNYLKNGELFVLTYKDDVACIAVVTKIDEDIVELKNIATKKEFRGNGYGKKMLKYLADNYKQKYKKMLVGTTENNIPFYVKQGFDKYEKTIKNFFVDNYDEKIWDGNTRCIDMYYYSKDLKKIK
;
A
#
# COMPACT_ATOMS: atom_id res chain seq x y z
N MET A 1 2.14 -21.08 17.16
CA MET A 1 0.78 -20.56 17.41
C MET A 1 0.18 -20.17 16.07
N LYS A 2 -0.95 -20.78 15.70
CA LYS A 2 -1.67 -20.50 14.45
C LYS A 2 -2.71 -19.41 14.74
N LEU A 3 -2.40 -18.16 14.37
CA LEU A 3 -3.23 -16.98 14.66
C LEU A 3 -4.15 -16.63 13.50
N LEU A 4 -5.45 -16.46 13.77
CA LEU A 4 -6.42 -15.89 12.83
C LEU A 4 -6.70 -14.43 13.19
N MET A 5 -6.52 -13.51 12.24
CA MET A 5 -6.78 -12.08 12.44
C MET A 5 -7.97 -11.61 11.60
N HIS A 6 -9.11 -11.35 12.26
CA HIS A 6 -10.22 -10.67 11.57
C HIS A 6 -9.74 -9.31 11.03
N THR A 7 -9.96 -9.10 9.72
CA THR A 7 -9.42 -7.94 9.01
C THR A 7 -10.53 -7.16 8.31
N CYS A 8 -10.72 -5.90 8.70
CA CYS A 8 -11.77 -5.04 8.15
C CYS A 8 -11.37 -4.34 6.84
N CYS A 9 -10.09 -4.12 6.60
CA CYS A 9 -9.52 -3.50 5.39
C CYS A 9 -7.99 -3.53 5.41
N ALA A 10 -7.35 -3.33 4.27
CA ALA A 10 -5.89 -3.31 4.17
C ALA A 10 -5.24 -2.20 5.02
N PRO A 11 -5.67 -0.92 4.99
CA PRO A 11 -5.04 0.12 5.82
C PRO A 11 -5.05 -0.16 7.32
N CYS A 12 -6.10 -0.83 7.83
CA CYS A 12 -6.19 -1.18 9.25
C CYS A 12 -5.27 -2.36 9.63
N SER A 13 -4.87 -3.18 8.67
CA SER A 13 -4.02 -4.35 8.94
C SER A 13 -2.53 -4.05 8.92
N VAL A 14 -2.09 -2.96 8.28
CA VAL A 14 -0.66 -2.64 8.10
C VAL A 14 0.11 -2.67 9.41
N TYR A 15 -0.26 -1.86 10.38
CA TYR A 15 0.41 -1.81 11.67
C TYR A 15 0.22 -3.09 12.49
N CYS A 16 -0.99 -3.68 12.44
CA CYS A 16 -1.28 -4.91 13.16
C CYS A 16 -0.36 -6.06 12.71
N ILE A 17 -0.18 -6.22 11.40
CA ILE A 17 0.72 -7.23 10.82
C ILE A 17 2.18 -6.95 11.22
N ASP A 18 2.63 -5.71 11.06
CA ASP A 18 4.02 -5.36 11.41
C ASP A 18 4.31 -5.62 12.89
N SER A 19 3.42 -5.18 13.78
CA SER A 19 3.55 -5.39 15.23
C SER A 19 3.59 -6.88 15.61
N LEU A 20 2.73 -7.71 14.98
CA LEU A 20 2.73 -9.16 15.22
C LEU A 20 3.99 -9.82 14.66
N ARG A 21 4.46 -9.41 13.48
CA ARG A 21 5.72 -9.90 12.90
C ARG A 21 6.94 -9.53 13.73
N GLU A 22 6.95 -8.35 14.37
CA GLU A 22 8.00 -7.96 15.33
C GLU A 22 8.01 -8.86 16.56
N GLU A 23 6.86 -9.45 16.94
CA GLU A 23 6.75 -10.47 17.99
C GLU A 23 7.04 -11.91 17.48
N GLY A 24 7.40 -12.09 16.20
CA GLY A 24 7.61 -13.40 15.57
C GLY A 24 6.32 -14.16 15.25
N ILE A 25 5.19 -13.49 15.18
CA ILE A 25 3.88 -14.07 14.91
C ILE A 25 3.42 -13.71 13.48
N GLU A 26 3.20 -14.72 12.64
CA GLU A 26 2.65 -14.54 11.29
C GLU A 26 1.14 -14.84 11.31
N PRO A 27 0.26 -13.82 11.20
CA PRO A 27 -1.18 -14.06 11.23
C PRO A 27 -1.70 -14.54 9.87
N THR A 28 -2.80 -15.31 9.88
CA THR A 28 -3.65 -15.50 8.71
C THR A 28 -4.76 -14.45 8.75
N LEU A 29 -4.91 -13.69 7.66
CA LEU A 29 -5.96 -12.68 7.57
C LEU A 29 -7.31 -13.36 7.29
N TYR A 30 -8.37 -12.90 7.95
CA TYR A 30 -9.73 -13.38 7.74
C TYR A 30 -10.67 -12.22 7.42
N TRP A 31 -11.18 -12.20 6.20
CA TRP A 31 -12.13 -11.21 5.72
C TRP A 31 -13.57 -11.74 5.82
N TYR A 32 -14.34 -11.15 6.74
CA TYR A 32 -15.78 -11.31 6.81
C TYR A 32 -16.40 -10.00 7.29
N ASN A 33 -16.96 -9.20 6.38
CA ASN A 33 -17.42 -7.84 6.66
C ASN A 33 -18.79 -7.54 6.00
N PRO A 34 -19.87 -8.22 6.42
CA PRO A 34 -21.20 -8.04 5.85
C PRO A 34 -21.86 -6.71 6.20
N ASN A 35 -21.15 -5.86 6.94
CA ASN A 35 -21.56 -4.52 7.33
C ASN A 35 -20.95 -3.40 6.45
N ILE A 36 -20.19 -3.73 5.41
CA ILE A 36 -19.59 -2.72 4.53
C ILE A 36 -20.51 -2.46 3.35
N HIS A 37 -20.95 -1.22 3.20
CA HIS A 37 -21.89 -0.75 2.17
C HIS A 37 -21.51 0.66 1.69
N PRO A 38 -21.86 1.06 0.44
CA PRO A 38 -22.50 0.24 -0.62
C PRO A 38 -21.55 -0.81 -1.21
N TYR A 39 -22.05 -1.60 -2.18
CA TYR A 39 -21.29 -2.70 -2.77
C TYR A 39 -19.92 -2.29 -3.35
N MET A 40 -19.82 -1.12 -3.95
CA MET A 40 -18.54 -0.64 -4.50
C MET A 40 -17.50 -0.38 -3.42
N GLU A 41 -17.91 0.10 -2.24
CA GLU A 41 -17.01 0.25 -1.09
C GLU A 41 -16.56 -1.10 -0.55
N TYR A 42 -17.50 -2.06 -0.41
CA TYR A 42 -17.20 -3.45 -0.04
C TYR A 42 -16.16 -4.05 -0.99
N LYS A 43 -16.42 -3.93 -2.31
CA LYS A 43 -15.53 -4.43 -3.36
C LYS A 43 -14.15 -3.76 -3.30
N SER A 44 -14.08 -2.43 -3.17
CA SER A 44 -12.82 -1.69 -3.14
C SER A 44 -11.95 -2.09 -1.95
N ARG A 45 -12.53 -2.28 -0.76
CA ARG A 45 -11.78 -2.72 0.43
C ARG A 45 -11.31 -4.17 0.32
N ARG A 46 -12.19 -5.06 -0.17
CA ARG A 46 -11.88 -6.47 -0.37
C ARG A 46 -10.74 -6.65 -1.37
N ASP A 47 -10.86 -6.02 -2.54
CA ASP A 47 -9.90 -6.16 -3.62
C ASP A 47 -8.54 -5.56 -3.22
N CYS A 48 -8.55 -4.39 -2.55
CA CYS A 48 -7.33 -3.81 -1.99
C CYS A 48 -6.66 -4.73 -0.97
N LEU A 49 -7.42 -5.40 -0.10
CA LEU A 49 -6.84 -6.37 0.85
C LEU A 49 -6.30 -7.61 0.14
N LYS A 50 -6.98 -8.11 -0.92
CA LYS A 50 -6.48 -9.22 -1.75
C LYS A 50 -5.14 -8.90 -2.41
N GLU A 51 -5.02 -7.69 -2.97
CA GLU A 51 -3.77 -7.23 -3.60
C GLU A 51 -2.67 -7.06 -2.54
N TYR A 52 -2.97 -6.37 -1.45
CA TYR A 52 -2.00 -6.15 -0.38
C TYR A 52 -1.49 -7.46 0.26
N ALA A 53 -2.38 -8.42 0.52
CA ALA A 53 -2.00 -9.72 1.07
C ALA A 53 -1.02 -10.47 0.14
N LYS A 54 -1.22 -10.40 -1.18
CA LYS A 54 -0.28 -10.96 -2.17
C LYS A 54 1.06 -10.23 -2.17
N GLU A 55 1.04 -8.91 -2.12
CA GLU A 55 2.26 -8.10 -2.13
C GLU A 55 3.18 -8.39 -0.95
N ILE A 56 2.61 -8.57 0.24
CA ILE A 56 3.38 -8.85 1.47
C ILE A 56 3.53 -10.34 1.77
N ASN A 57 3.07 -11.21 0.84
CA ASN A 57 3.12 -12.68 0.93
C ASN A 57 2.53 -13.22 2.24
N ILE A 58 1.31 -12.78 2.60
CA ILE A 58 0.57 -13.23 3.77
C ILE A 58 -0.66 -14.05 3.37
N ASN A 59 -0.96 -15.12 4.13
CA ASN A 59 -2.16 -15.91 3.90
C ASN A 59 -3.41 -15.10 4.25
N ALA A 60 -4.42 -15.14 3.36
CA ALA A 60 -5.69 -14.45 3.55
C ALA A 60 -6.88 -15.29 3.07
N ILE A 61 -7.92 -15.34 3.89
CA ILE A 61 -9.16 -16.08 3.66
C ILE A 61 -10.28 -15.05 3.49
N PHE A 62 -11.12 -15.25 2.48
CA PHE A 62 -12.18 -14.32 2.12
C PHE A 62 -13.53 -15.05 2.11
N GLU A 63 -14.38 -14.69 3.07
CA GLU A 63 -15.81 -15.00 3.06
C GLU A 63 -16.51 -13.87 2.29
N GLU A 64 -16.98 -14.16 1.08
CA GLU A 64 -17.48 -13.14 0.16
C GLU A 64 -18.99 -12.89 0.29
N ASP A 65 -19.50 -12.84 1.51
CA ASP A 65 -20.87 -12.46 1.80
C ASP A 65 -21.00 -10.94 1.95
N TYR A 66 -21.76 -10.31 1.06
CA TYR A 66 -22.03 -8.87 1.11
C TYR A 66 -23.00 -8.48 2.23
N GLY A 67 -23.97 -9.32 2.52
CA GLY A 67 -24.82 -9.28 3.70
C GLY A 67 -25.73 -8.04 3.89
N LEU A 68 -26.02 -7.23 2.86
CA LEU A 68 -26.82 -6.00 3.00
C LEU A 68 -28.23 -6.26 3.55
N ASP A 69 -28.91 -7.31 3.07
CA ASP A 69 -30.26 -7.65 3.48
C ASP A 69 -30.33 -8.02 4.97
N GLU A 70 -29.43 -8.88 5.41
CA GLU A 70 -29.31 -9.25 6.82
C GLU A 70 -28.88 -8.08 7.71
N PHE A 71 -27.96 -7.23 7.22
CA PHE A 71 -27.60 -6.00 7.93
C PHE A 71 -28.83 -5.12 8.16
N CYS A 72 -29.61 -4.82 7.11
CA CYS A 72 -30.81 -3.98 7.23
C CYS A 72 -31.83 -4.57 8.21
N LYS A 73 -32.13 -5.86 8.11
CA LYS A 73 -33.07 -6.54 9.02
C LYS A 73 -32.67 -6.40 10.50
N ASN A 74 -31.39 -6.44 10.78
CA ASN A 74 -30.88 -6.46 12.16
C ASN A 74 -30.62 -5.07 12.77
N VAL A 75 -30.49 -4.01 11.95
CA VAL A 75 -30.12 -2.69 12.48
C VAL A 75 -31.27 -1.66 12.48
N VAL A 76 -32.32 -1.86 11.67
CA VAL A 76 -33.41 -0.88 11.52
C VAL A 76 -34.12 -0.57 12.85
N GLY A 77 -34.21 -1.53 13.75
CA GLY A 77 -34.86 -1.34 15.07
C GLY A 77 -34.05 -0.49 16.07
N ASP A 78 -32.70 -0.43 15.90
CA ASP A 78 -31.83 0.33 16.79
C ASP A 78 -30.58 0.80 16.05
N LEU A 79 -30.73 1.82 15.24
CA LEU A 79 -29.64 2.41 14.45
C LEU A 79 -28.52 3.00 15.31
N LYS A 80 -28.84 3.48 16.53
CA LYS A 80 -27.86 4.10 17.41
C LYS A 80 -26.84 3.09 17.91
N ASN A 81 -27.29 1.90 18.25
CA ASN A 81 -26.44 0.83 18.81
C ASN A 81 -26.10 -0.26 17.77
N ARG A 82 -26.29 0.01 16.47
CA ARG A 82 -26.03 -0.96 15.39
C ARG A 82 -24.64 -1.60 15.42
N CYS A 83 -23.62 -0.85 15.90
CA CYS A 83 -22.25 -1.38 15.96
C CYS A 83 -22.12 -2.47 17.02
N THR A 84 -22.66 -2.24 18.24
CA THR A 84 -22.60 -3.18 19.37
C THR A 84 -23.62 -4.29 19.26
N ASN A 85 -24.79 -4.02 18.67
CA ASN A 85 -25.85 -5.01 18.55
C ASN A 85 -25.68 -5.94 17.35
N TYR A 86 -25.00 -5.50 16.28
CA TYR A 86 -24.86 -6.31 15.07
C TYR A 86 -23.44 -6.30 14.49
N CYS A 87 -22.86 -5.10 14.15
CA CYS A 87 -21.65 -5.06 13.32
C CYS A 87 -20.43 -5.71 13.95
N TYR A 88 -20.18 -5.53 15.25
CA TYR A 88 -19.09 -6.24 15.93
C TYR A 88 -19.44 -7.72 16.17
N PRO A 89 -20.61 -8.04 16.75
CA PRO A 89 -20.99 -9.41 17.02
C PRO A 89 -20.93 -10.32 15.81
N VAL A 90 -21.53 -9.95 14.69
CA VAL A 90 -21.61 -10.80 13.50
C VAL A 90 -20.24 -11.17 12.95
N ARG A 91 -19.31 -10.19 12.90
CA ARG A 91 -17.96 -10.41 12.39
C ARG A 91 -17.12 -11.24 13.34
N LEU A 92 -17.11 -10.89 14.61
CA LEU A 92 -16.26 -11.51 15.62
C LEU A 92 -16.72 -12.95 15.90
N ARG A 93 -18.03 -13.20 16.02
CA ARG A 93 -18.56 -14.54 16.21
C ARG A 93 -18.20 -15.44 15.02
N LYS A 94 -18.42 -14.99 13.81
CA LYS A 94 -18.05 -15.75 12.59
C LYS A 94 -16.55 -16.07 12.54
N THR A 95 -15.70 -15.16 13.02
CA THR A 95 -14.25 -15.40 13.12
C THR A 95 -13.93 -16.51 14.11
N PHE A 96 -14.60 -16.56 15.28
CA PHE A 96 -14.41 -17.62 16.26
C PHE A 96 -14.95 -18.97 15.75
N GLU A 97 -16.08 -18.99 15.07
CA GLU A 97 -16.63 -20.20 14.43
C GLU A 97 -15.63 -20.77 13.42
N TYR A 98 -15.16 -19.92 12.50
CA TYR A 98 -14.17 -20.33 11.52
C TYR A 98 -12.86 -20.83 12.15
N ALA A 99 -12.37 -20.15 13.17
CA ALA A 99 -11.15 -20.53 13.87
C ALA A 99 -11.29 -21.92 14.55
N LYS A 100 -12.44 -22.18 15.17
CA LYS A 100 -12.73 -23.47 15.82
C LYS A 100 -12.78 -24.61 14.81
N GLU A 101 -13.46 -24.40 13.68
CA GLU A 101 -13.60 -25.39 12.62
C GLU A 101 -12.27 -25.71 11.92
N ASN A 102 -11.33 -24.74 11.87
CA ASN A 102 -10.08 -24.86 11.12
C ASN A 102 -8.82 -24.97 12.02
N GLY A 103 -9.01 -25.22 13.32
CA GLY A 103 -7.93 -25.51 14.26
C GLY A 103 -6.93 -24.36 14.41
N TYR A 104 -7.41 -23.12 14.60
CA TYR A 104 -6.59 -21.99 15.01
C TYR A 104 -6.44 -21.95 16.53
N ASP A 105 -5.24 -21.60 17.01
CA ASP A 105 -4.93 -21.55 18.44
C ASP A 105 -5.42 -20.25 19.07
N ALA A 106 -5.33 -19.16 18.31
CA ALA A 106 -5.66 -17.82 18.81
C ALA A 106 -6.31 -16.95 17.73
N ILE A 107 -7.02 -15.91 18.21
CA ILE A 107 -7.70 -14.90 17.38
C ILE A 107 -7.33 -13.51 17.83
N THR A 108 -7.20 -12.59 16.86
CA THR A 108 -7.17 -11.14 17.08
C THR A 108 -7.99 -10.40 16.03
N THR A 109 -8.05 -9.08 16.08
CA THR A 109 -8.82 -8.28 15.13
C THR A 109 -8.22 -6.91 14.88
N THR A 110 -8.24 -6.46 13.62
CA THR A 110 -7.86 -5.09 13.25
C THR A 110 -8.85 -4.04 13.74
N LEU A 111 -9.98 -4.42 14.33
CA LEU A 111 -10.90 -3.48 14.99
C LEU A 111 -10.27 -2.80 16.21
N LEU A 112 -9.28 -3.44 16.84
CA LEU A 112 -8.51 -2.89 17.96
C LEU A 112 -7.47 -1.82 17.55
N TYR A 113 -7.28 -1.62 16.24
CA TYR A 113 -6.38 -0.60 15.70
C TYR A 113 -7.03 0.77 15.55
N SER A 114 -8.32 0.81 15.20
CA SER A 114 -8.98 2.07 14.90
C SER A 114 -9.40 2.81 16.18
N ILE A 115 -8.93 4.05 16.31
CA ILE A 115 -9.29 4.95 17.42
C ILE A 115 -10.78 5.39 17.41
N TYR A 116 -11.51 5.08 16.32
CA TYR A 116 -12.93 5.41 16.14
C TYR A 116 -13.86 4.26 16.50
N GLN A 117 -13.32 3.08 16.83
CA GLN A 117 -14.13 1.93 17.24
C GLN A 117 -14.40 1.95 18.77
N ASN A 118 -15.46 1.26 19.18
CA ASN A 118 -15.71 1.05 20.60
C ASN A 118 -14.78 -0.05 21.14
N HIS A 119 -13.58 0.34 21.49
CA HIS A 119 -12.49 -0.55 21.89
C HIS A 119 -12.86 -1.45 23.08
N ASP A 120 -13.47 -0.86 24.11
CA ASP A 120 -13.80 -1.57 25.34
C ASP A 120 -14.84 -2.67 25.06
N PHE A 121 -15.90 -2.34 24.32
CA PHE A 121 -16.89 -3.33 23.90
C PHE A 121 -16.26 -4.47 23.08
N ILE A 122 -15.39 -4.14 22.11
CA ILE A 122 -14.72 -5.15 21.28
C ILE A 122 -13.89 -6.08 22.15
N LYS A 123 -13.11 -5.53 23.08
CA LYS A 123 -12.29 -6.30 24.02
C LYS A 123 -13.14 -7.24 24.87
N GLU A 124 -14.13 -6.71 25.58
CA GLU A 124 -15.02 -7.50 26.42
C GLU A 124 -15.77 -8.59 25.63
N TYR A 125 -16.23 -8.26 24.43
CA TYR A 125 -16.94 -9.22 23.59
C TYR A 125 -16.02 -10.34 23.08
N MET A 126 -14.80 -10.03 22.71
CA MET A 126 -13.78 -11.01 22.31
C MET A 126 -13.37 -11.91 23.49
N GLU A 127 -13.21 -11.36 24.69
CA GLU A 127 -12.95 -12.13 25.93
C GLU A 127 -14.09 -13.11 26.23
N LYS A 128 -15.35 -12.67 26.03
CA LYS A 128 -16.53 -13.53 26.17
C LYS A 128 -16.51 -14.67 25.16
N LEU A 129 -16.26 -14.37 23.87
CA LEU A 129 -16.21 -15.38 22.82
C LEU A 129 -15.03 -16.35 23.02
N SER A 130 -13.88 -15.87 23.48
CA SER A 130 -12.73 -16.70 23.82
C SER A 130 -13.11 -17.80 24.84
N LYS A 131 -13.84 -17.43 25.87
CA LYS A 131 -14.34 -18.40 26.85
C LYS A 131 -15.40 -19.35 26.27
N GLU A 132 -16.31 -18.83 25.43
CA GLU A 132 -17.40 -19.61 24.81
C GLU A 132 -16.86 -20.67 23.84
N TYR A 133 -15.85 -20.31 23.03
CA TYR A 133 -15.30 -21.20 21.99
C TYR A 133 -14.06 -22.00 22.45
N GLY A 134 -13.44 -21.62 23.57
CA GLY A 134 -12.21 -22.24 24.08
C GLY A 134 -10.98 -21.93 23.21
N ILE A 135 -10.93 -20.75 22.58
CA ILE A 135 -9.83 -20.30 21.71
C ILE A 135 -9.24 -19.03 22.33
N GLU A 136 -7.91 -18.89 22.35
CA GLU A 136 -7.24 -17.74 22.92
C GLU A 136 -7.62 -16.43 22.19
N PHE A 137 -7.93 -15.39 22.93
CA PHE A 137 -7.98 -14.02 22.41
C PHE A 137 -6.63 -13.34 22.62
N LEU A 138 -5.83 -13.24 21.57
CA LEU A 138 -4.59 -12.48 21.58
C LEU A 138 -4.90 -10.99 21.56
N TYR A 139 -5.03 -10.39 22.74
CA TYR A 139 -5.28 -8.96 22.87
C TYR A 139 -4.00 -8.15 22.68
N ARG A 140 -4.09 -7.13 21.81
CA ARG A 140 -3.09 -6.05 21.65
C ARG A 140 -3.83 -4.74 21.43
N ASP A 141 -3.39 -3.69 22.12
CA ASP A 141 -3.89 -2.34 21.82
C ASP A 141 -3.12 -1.74 20.64
N PHE A 142 -3.60 -2.02 19.43
CA PHE A 142 -2.96 -1.53 18.22
C PHE A 142 -3.19 -0.03 17.96
N ARG A 143 -4.01 0.67 18.77
CA ARG A 143 -4.29 2.11 18.62
C ARG A 143 -3.03 2.96 18.75
N VAL A 144 -2.05 2.53 19.54
CA VAL A 144 -0.76 3.23 19.72
C VAL A 144 -0.04 3.46 18.38
N GLY A 145 -0.17 2.54 17.43
CA GLY A 145 0.40 2.63 16.08
C GLY A 145 -0.53 3.23 15.03
N PHE A 146 -1.67 3.82 15.42
CA PHE A 146 -2.65 4.33 14.46
C PHE A 146 -2.08 5.33 13.45
N ARG A 147 -1.29 6.30 13.92
CA ARG A 147 -0.68 7.32 13.06
C ARG A 147 0.38 6.73 12.13
N GLU A 148 1.18 5.80 12.62
CA GLU A 148 2.21 5.10 11.87
C GLU A 148 1.59 4.24 10.76
N GLY A 149 0.61 3.38 11.10
CA GLY A 149 -0.05 2.53 10.12
C GLY A 149 -0.81 3.32 9.05
N GLN A 150 -1.44 4.44 9.42
CA GLN A 150 -2.07 5.35 8.45
C GLN A 150 -1.06 6.00 7.50
N ALA A 151 0.10 6.41 8.01
CA ALA A 151 1.16 6.97 7.17
C ALA A 151 1.69 5.91 6.20
N LYS A 152 2.02 4.72 6.69
CA LYS A 152 2.52 3.60 5.89
C LYS A 152 1.50 3.14 4.84
N ALA A 153 0.21 3.04 5.19
CA ALA A 153 -0.85 2.69 4.25
C ALA A 153 -0.94 3.67 3.06
N ARG A 154 -0.79 4.99 3.33
CA ARG A 154 -0.73 6.01 2.27
C ARG A 154 0.56 5.90 1.46
N GLU A 155 1.65 5.59 2.13
CA GLU A 155 2.97 5.44 1.50
C GLU A 155 2.98 4.32 0.47
N VAL A 156 2.38 3.17 0.78
CA VAL A 156 2.28 2.03 -0.15
C VAL A 156 1.07 2.14 -1.10
N GLY A 157 0.30 3.24 -1.03
CA GLY A 157 -0.76 3.55 -1.99
C GLY A 157 -2.03 2.73 -1.81
N LEU A 158 -2.32 2.23 -0.59
CA LEU A 158 -3.56 1.49 -0.32
C LEU A 158 -4.80 2.37 -0.46
N TYR A 159 -5.92 1.74 -0.80
CA TYR A 159 -7.22 2.40 -0.78
C TYR A 159 -7.59 2.84 0.64
N MET A 160 -7.69 4.16 0.85
CA MET A 160 -8.00 4.75 2.15
C MET A 160 -9.50 5.00 2.27
N GLN A 161 -10.17 4.22 3.13
CA GLN A 161 -11.60 4.40 3.40
C GLN A 161 -11.89 5.75 4.11
N LYS A 162 -13.05 6.33 3.80
CA LYS A 162 -13.48 7.62 4.36
C LYS A 162 -14.43 7.49 5.56
N TYR A 163 -14.96 6.29 5.82
CA TYR A 163 -15.92 6.00 6.90
C TYR A 163 -15.77 4.57 7.44
N CYS A 164 -16.47 4.23 8.51
CA CYS A 164 -16.32 2.94 9.18
C CYS A 164 -16.69 1.75 8.28
N GLY A 165 -17.81 1.82 7.54
CA GLY A 165 -18.18 0.77 6.60
C GLY A 165 -19.64 0.76 6.16
N CYS A 166 -20.60 0.98 7.05
CA CYS A 166 -22.02 0.93 6.70
C CYS A 166 -22.53 2.27 6.14
N VAL A 167 -23.65 2.22 5.39
CA VAL A 167 -24.30 3.40 4.80
C VAL A 167 -24.60 4.50 5.84
N PHE A 168 -24.97 4.14 7.06
CA PHE A 168 -25.19 5.12 8.13
C PHE A 168 -23.89 5.81 8.60
N SER A 169 -22.78 5.11 8.57
CA SER A 169 -21.47 5.73 8.87
C SER A 169 -20.95 6.57 7.72
N GLU A 170 -21.33 6.24 6.47
CA GLU A 170 -21.09 7.07 5.30
C GLU A 170 -21.86 8.39 5.42
N GLU A 171 -23.17 8.34 5.64
CA GLU A 171 -24.01 9.51 5.85
C GLU A 171 -23.46 10.40 6.97
N GLN A 172 -23.14 9.81 8.14
CA GLN A 172 -22.55 10.53 9.26
C GLN A 172 -21.21 11.19 8.92
N SER A 173 -20.38 10.55 8.10
CA SER A 173 -19.10 11.10 7.67
C SER A 173 -19.26 12.21 6.64
N MET A 174 -20.25 12.15 5.77
CA MET A 174 -20.46 13.11 4.70
C MET A 174 -21.28 14.33 5.12
N LEU A 175 -22.30 14.14 5.96
CA LEU A 175 -23.17 15.22 6.43
C LEU A 175 -22.65 15.93 7.67
N ALA A 176 -21.91 15.23 8.53
CA ALA A 176 -21.30 15.85 9.68
C ALA A 176 -19.84 16.18 9.35
N HIS A 177 -19.45 17.46 9.39
CA HIS A 177 -18.10 17.85 9.71
C HIS A 177 -17.87 17.39 11.16
N THR A 178 -17.63 16.09 11.33
CA THR A 178 -17.69 15.42 12.61
C THR A 178 -16.58 15.92 13.53
N ASN A 179 -16.94 16.72 14.50
CA ASN A 179 -16.20 16.94 15.74
C ASN A 179 -16.21 15.67 16.64
N ASN A 180 -16.42 14.49 16.11
CA ASN A 180 -16.30 13.22 16.81
C ASN A 180 -14.82 12.92 17.09
N LYS A 181 -14.29 13.59 18.10
CA LYS A 181 -12.99 13.20 18.65
C LYS A 181 -13.13 11.82 19.27
N PRO A 182 -12.23 10.87 18.95
CA PRO A 182 -12.25 9.55 19.58
C PRO A 182 -12.01 9.66 21.07
N LYS A 183 -12.72 8.86 21.88
CA LYS A 183 -12.44 8.73 23.31
C LYS A 183 -11.25 7.77 23.45
N LEU A 184 -10.12 8.31 23.85
CA LEU A 184 -8.93 7.54 24.21
C LEU A 184 -8.75 7.56 25.73
N PRO A 185 -8.11 6.55 26.33
CA PRO A 185 -7.80 6.54 27.76
C PRO A 185 -6.98 7.77 28.18
N ASP A 186 -7.11 8.19 29.43
CA ASP A 186 -6.27 9.26 29.98
C ASP A 186 -4.80 8.85 29.92
N GLY A 187 -3.96 9.77 29.47
CA GLY A 187 -2.54 9.51 29.29
C GLY A 187 -2.18 8.65 28.07
N PHE A 188 -3.13 8.37 27.18
CA PHE A 188 -2.86 7.61 25.96
C PHE A 188 -1.94 8.40 25.01
N GLU A 189 -0.81 7.79 24.65
CA GLU A 189 0.14 8.38 23.73
C GLU A 189 0.27 7.51 22.46
N PHE A 190 0.28 8.17 21.30
CA PHE A 190 0.62 7.51 20.06
C PHE A 190 2.11 7.27 19.97
N LEU A 191 2.49 6.14 19.41
CA LEU A 191 3.88 5.93 19.00
C LEU A 191 4.30 7.00 17.98
N PRO A 192 5.56 7.44 18.02
CA PRO A 192 6.08 8.38 17.02
C PRO A 192 6.02 7.74 15.63
N VAL A 193 5.55 8.52 14.65
CA VAL A 193 5.53 8.06 13.24
C VAL A 193 6.98 7.95 12.76
N LYS A 194 7.45 6.73 12.62
CA LYS A 194 8.72 6.47 11.93
C LYS A 194 8.45 6.60 10.43
N ARG A 195 9.11 7.56 9.78
CA ARG A 195 9.10 7.60 8.31
C ARG A 195 9.86 6.38 7.82
N SER A 196 9.13 5.37 7.37
CA SER A 196 9.74 4.15 6.83
C SER A 196 10.34 4.36 5.45
N ILE A 197 9.88 5.39 4.73
CA ILE A 197 10.38 5.75 3.40
C ILE A 197 11.01 7.13 3.45
N ASN A 198 12.24 7.22 2.95
CA ASN A 198 12.93 8.48 2.70
C ASN A 198 13.42 8.51 1.25
N ILE A 199 13.27 9.67 0.58
CA ILE A 199 13.82 9.87 -0.77
C ILE A 199 14.76 11.07 -0.70
N LYS A 200 16.03 10.85 -1.03
CA LYS A 200 17.04 11.89 -1.07
C LYS A 200 17.74 11.93 -2.43
N LYS A 201 18.24 13.11 -2.80
CA LYS A 201 19.16 13.27 -3.91
C LYS A 201 20.57 12.93 -3.40
N GLU A 202 21.22 11.98 -4.06
CA GLU A 202 22.62 11.64 -3.78
C GLU A 202 23.55 12.60 -4.53
N LYS A 203 24.48 13.20 -3.82
CA LYS A 203 25.39 14.23 -4.39
C LYS A 203 26.79 13.69 -4.65
N ASP A 204 27.31 12.88 -3.76
CA ASP A 204 28.75 12.66 -3.68
C ASP A 204 29.21 11.27 -4.16
N ASN A 205 28.52 10.18 -3.78
CA ASN A 205 28.97 8.83 -4.09
C ASN A 205 27.91 8.06 -4.90
N LYS A 206 27.68 8.46 -6.15
CA LYS A 206 26.71 7.82 -7.03
C LYS A 206 27.12 6.40 -7.46
N GLU A 207 28.42 6.14 -7.54
CA GLU A 207 28.98 4.88 -8.03
C GLU A 207 28.68 3.69 -7.11
N GLN A 208 28.45 3.92 -5.82
CA GLN A 208 28.04 2.87 -4.87
C GLN A 208 26.76 2.16 -5.29
N TYR A 209 25.91 2.79 -6.12
CA TYR A 209 24.65 2.24 -6.61
C TYR A 209 24.77 1.54 -7.97
N MET A 210 25.99 1.38 -8.52
CA MET A 210 26.24 0.82 -9.85
C MET A 210 25.57 -0.55 -10.02
N ASN A 211 25.65 -1.44 -9.05
CA ASN A 211 25.06 -2.77 -9.14
C ASN A 211 23.54 -2.70 -9.33
N LEU A 212 22.88 -1.75 -8.66
CA LEU A 212 21.43 -1.59 -8.80
C LEU A 212 21.05 -0.88 -10.11
N LEU A 213 21.89 0.06 -10.59
CA LEU A 213 21.69 0.71 -11.90
C LEU A 213 21.79 -0.31 -13.04
N LEU A 214 22.70 -1.28 -12.94
CA LEU A 214 22.87 -2.36 -13.91
C LEU A 214 21.67 -3.32 -14.01
N GLU A 215 20.80 -3.37 -13.00
CA GLU A 215 19.55 -4.14 -13.09
C GLU A 215 18.55 -3.54 -14.09
N ALA A 216 18.63 -2.24 -14.38
CA ALA A 216 17.74 -1.55 -15.33
C ALA A 216 18.42 -1.21 -16.67
N ASP A 217 19.75 -1.07 -16.68
CA ASP A 217 20.56 -0.81 -17.87
C ASP A 217 21.85 -1.64 -17.77
N PRO A 218 21.99 -2.70 -18.56
CA PRO A 218 23.11 -3.63 -18.41
C PRO A 218 24.46 -3.08 -18.91
N SER A 219 24.52 -1.88 -19.51
CA SER A 219 25.75 -1.27 -19.99
C SER A 219 26.34 -0.27 -18.99
N LYS A 220 27.48 -0.64 -18.40
CA LYS A 220 28.21 0.22 -17.47
C LYS A 220 28.64 1.54 -18.14
N ASP A 221 29.02 1.49 -19.41
CA ASP A 221 29.45 2.68 -20.14
C ASP A 221 28.30 3.63 -20.42
N MET A 222 27.12 3.10 -20.75
CA MET A 222 25.91 3.91 -20.88
C MET A 222 25.56 4.55 -19.56
N ILE A 223 25.62 3.80 -18.45
CA ILE A 223 25.36 4.33 -17.11
C ILE A 223 26.33 5.46 -16.78
N ASN A 224 27.63 5.27 -16.99
CA ASN A 224 28.66 6.27 -16.71
C ASN A 224 28.43 7.58 -17.50
N ASN A 225 27.98 7.48 -18.76
CA ASN A 225 27.71 8.63 -19.61
C ASN A 225 26.61 9.53 -19.02
N TYR A 226 25.48 8.94 -18.56
CA TYR A 226 24.40 9.76 -18.00
C TYR A 226 24.55 10.02 -16.49
N LEU A 227 25.23 9.17 -15.73
CA LEU A 227 25.37 9.32 -14.27
C LEU A 227 26.23 10.54 -13.91
N LYS A 228 27.26 10.84 -14.72
CA LYS A 228 28.17 11.98 -14.51
C LYS A 228 27.41 13.30 -14.38
N ASN A 229 26.45 13.55 -15.27
CA ASN A 229 25.67 14.79 -15.34
C ASN A 229 24.25 14.62 -14.80
N GLY A 230 23.84 13.40 -14.48
CA GLY A 230 22.51 13.06 -13.98
C GLY A 230 22.36 13.31 -12.47
N GLU A 231 21.14 13.58 -12.08
CA GLU A 231 20.74 13.65 -10.68
C GLU A 231 20.27 12.25 -10.23
N LEU A 232 20.98 11.67 -9.26
CA LEU A 232 20.62 10.38 -8.68
C LEU A 232 19.73 10.59 -7.45
N PHE A 233 18.59 9.90 -7.41
CA PHE A 233 17.68 9.85 -6.28
C PHE A 233 17.65 8.45 -5.69
N VAL A 234 17.69 8.39 -4.37
CA VAL A 234 17.69 7.13 -3.61
C VAL A 234 16.48 7.11 -2.69
N LEU A 235 15.64 6.11 -2.86
CA LEU A 235 14.54 5.79 -1.95
C LEU A 235 15.01 4.69 -1.00
N THR A 236 14.97 4.98 0.29
CA THR A 236 15.22 3.98 1.34
C THR A 236 13.92 3.59 2.03
N TYR A 237 13.83 2.34 2.46
CA TYR A 237 12.80 1.81 3.33
C TYR A 237 13.45 1.18 4.56
N LYS A 238 13.14 1.69 5.76
CA LYS A 238 13.79 1.26 7.02
C LYS A 238 15.34 1.29 6.91
N ASP A 239 15.85 2.36 6.28
CA ASP A 239 17.28 2.60 6.00
C ASP A 239 17.91 1.74 4.89
N ASP A 240 17.24 0.71 4.41
CA ASP A 240 17.68 -0.08 3.25
C ASP A 240 17.34 0.61 1.93
N VAL A 241 18.29 0.58 1.00
CA VAL A 241 18.04 1.09 -0.37
C VAL A 241 17.04 0.19 -1.08
N ALA A 242 15.86 0.73 -1.37
CA ALA A 242 14.78 0.00 -2.03
C ALA A 242 14.65 0.33 -3.52
N CYS A 243 14.84 1.60 -3.90
CA CYS A 243 14.72 2.04 -5.29
C CYS A 243 15.64 3.22 -5.56
N ILE A 244 16.20 3.28 -6.76
CA ILE A 244 17.00 4.42 -7.22
C ILE A 244 16.46 4.91 -8.57
N ALA A 245 16.74 6.18 -8.91
CA ALA A 245 16.44 6.74 -10.21
C ALA A 245 17.46 7.79 -10.62
N VAL A 246 17.77 7.86 -11.92
CA VAL A 246 18.65 8.89 -12.49
C VAL A 246 17.84 9.75 -13.46
N VAL A 247 17.91 11.05 -13.29
CA VAL A 247 17.25 12.04 -14.16
C VAL A 247 18.30 12.96 -14.73
N THR A 248 18.22 13.23 -16.03
CA THR A 248 19.10 14.19 -16.74
C THR A 248 18.30 15.37 -17.27
N LYS A 249 18.91 16.54 -17.30
CA LYS A 249 18.37 17.69 -18.01
C LYS A 249 18.58 17.49 -19.52
N ILE A 250 17.53 17.69 -20.32
CA ILE A 250 17.60 17.70 -21.79
C ILE A 250 17.71 19.15 -22.28
N ASP A 251 16.78 20.01 -21.82
CA ASP A 251 16.78 21.44 -22.11
C ASP A 251 16.16 22.24 -20.95
N GLU A 252 15.77 23.51 -21.17
CA GLU A 252 15.20 24.37 -20.12
C GLU A 252 13.81 23.93 -19.64
N ASP A 253 13.09 23.19 -20.45
CA ASP A 253 11.71 22.75 -20.21
C ASP A 253 11.56 21.24 -19.95
N ILE A 254 12.57 20.45 -20.28
CA ILE A 254 12.47 18.98 -20.35
C ILE A 254 13.57 18.29 -19.54
N VAL A 255 13.15 17.33 -18.73
CA VAL A 255 14.03 16.35 -18.09
C VAL A 255 13.73 14.94 -18.59
N GLU A 256 14.71 14.05 -18.53
CA GLU A 256 14.57 12.65 -18.91
C GLU A 256 14.91 11.73 -17.73
N LEU A 257 14.03 10.81 -17.44
CA LEU A 257 14.30 9.67 -16.57
C LEU A 257 15.14 8.66 -17.35
N LYS A 258 16.43 8.57 -17.02
CA LYS A 258 17.41 7.70 -17.69
C LYS A 258 17.40 6.28 -17.14
N ASN A 259 17.21 6.15 -15.83
CA ASN A 259 17.24 4.87 -15.14
C ASN A 259 16.30 4.90 -13.95
N ILE A 260 15.62 3.80 -13.71
CA ILE A 260 14.90 3.52 -12.47
C ILE A 260 15.00 2.04 -12.15
N ALA A 261 15.57 1.73 -11.01
CA ALA A 261 15.74 0.34 -10.55
C ALA A 261 15.20 0.17 -9.14
N THR A 262 14.44 -0.90 -8.94
CA THR A 262 13.96 -1.33 -7.61
C THR A 262 14.60 -2.66 -7.29
N LYS A 263 15.32 -2.73 -6.16
CA LYS A 263 15.93 -3.98 -5.69
C LYS A 263 14.92 -5.13 -5.68
N LYS A 264 15.37 -6.32 -6.04
CA LYS A 264 14.53 -7.50 -6.27
C LYS A 264 13.60 -7.80 -5.08
N GLU A 265 14.13 -7.73 -3.86
CA GLU A 265 13.40 -7.97 -2.61
C GLU A 265 12.34 -6.92 -2.28
N PHE A 266 12.43 -5.75 -2.91
CA PHE A 266 11.48 -4.64 -2.74
C PHE A 266 10.52 -4.45 -3.92
N ARG A 267 10.60 -5.29 -4.97
CA ARG A 267 9.68 -5.22 -6.12
C ARG A 267 8.25 -5.59 -5.68
N GLY A 268 7.26 -5.08 -6.41
CA GLY A 268 5.84 -5.29 -6.07
C GLY A 268 5.29 -4.33 -4.99
N ASN A 269 6.14 -3.73 -4.16
CA ASN A 269 5.75 -2.86 -3.04
C ASN A 269 5.49 -1.38 -3.43
N GLY A 270 5.39 -1.08 -4.72
CA GLY A 270 5.05 0.26 -5.21
C GLY A 270 6.16 1.32 -5.09
N TYR A 271 7.41 0.95 -4.75
CA TYR A 271 8.49 1.93 -4.57
C TYR A 271 8.88 2.63 -5.87
N GLY A 272 8.88 1.93 -7.01
CA GLY A 272 9.07 2.56 -8.33
C GLY A 272 8.01 3.62 -8.64
N LYS A 273 6.73 3.31 -8.42
CA LYS A 273 5.62 4.27 -8.53
C LYS A 273 5.82 5.47 -7.62
N LYS A 274 6.26 5.25 -6.38
CA LYS A 274 6.51 6.32 -5.43
C LYS A 274 7.68 7.20 -5.84
N MET A 275 8.76 6.60 -6.33
CA MET A 275 9.89 7.33 -6.90
C MET A 275 9.45 8.22 -8.07
N LEU A 276 8.69 7.68 -9.03
CA LEU A 276 8.18 8.45 -10.17
C LEU A 276 7.28 9.62 -9.76
N LYS A 277 6.41 9.41 -8.76
CA LYS A 277 5.58 10.49 -8.22
C LYS A 277 6.44 11.57 -7.55
N TYR A 278 7.41 11.19 -6.73
CA TYR A 278 8.33 12.13 -6.09
C TYR A 278 9.09 12.96 -7.12
N LEU A 279 9.65 12.33 -8.16
CA LEU A 279 10.36 13.00 -9.23
C LEU A 279 9.46 14.01 -9.96
N ALA A 280 8.25 13.61 -10.33
CA ALA A 280 7.29 14.51 -10.96
C ALA A 280 6.97 15.73 -10.08
N ASP A 281 6.75 15.51 -8.77
CA ASP A 281 6.49 16.58 -7.81
C ASP A 281 7.72 17.51 -7.60
N ASN A 282 8.93 16.95 -7.61
CA ASN A 282 10.18 17.68 -7.45
C ASN A 282 10.49 18.58 -8.66
N TYR A 283 10.19 18.10 -9.87
CA TYR A 283 10.54 18.81 -11.10
C TYR A 283 9.45 19.75 -11.65
N LYS A 284 8.17 19.61 -11.23
CA LYS A 284 7.03 20.39 -11.76
C LYS A 284 7.15 21.90 -11.62
N GLN A 285 7.95 22.40 -10.68
CA GLN A 285 8.19 23.85 -10.51
C GLN A 285 9.15 24.39 -11.57
N LYS A 286 10.07 23.57 -12.06
CA LYS A 286 11.18 23.98 -12.91
C LYS A 286 11.01 23.57 -14.36
N TYR A 287 10.40 22.40 -14.62
CA TYR A 287 10.27 21.83 -15.96
C TYR A 287 8.80 21.63 -16.33
N LYS A 288 8.53 21.59 -17.64
CA LYS A 288 7.18 21.37 -18.18
C LYS A 288 6.89 19.89 -18.42
N LYS A 289 7.92 19.13 -18.79
CA LYS A 289 7.79 17.75 -19.28
C LYS A 289 8.88 16.85 -18.71
N MET A 290 8.52 15.59 -18.45
CA MET A 290 9.46 14.51 -18.14
C MET A 290 9.34 13.42 -19.21
N LEU A 291 10.45 13.06 -19.82
CA LEU A 291 10.57 11.95 -20.79
C LEU A 291 11.00 10.66 -20.10
N VAL A 292 10.68 9.55 -20.71
CA VAL A 292 11.27 8.23 -20.43
C VAL A 292 11.45 7.45 -21.73
N GLY A 293 12.64 6.87 -21.94
CA GLY A 293 12.88 5.84 -22.93
C GLY A 293 12.68 4.46 -22.31
N THR A 294 11.93 3.58 -22.98
CA THR A 294 11.55 2.28 -22.40
C THR A 294 11.42 1.19 -23.47
N THR A 295 11.39 -0.08 -23.02
CA THR A 295 11.05 -1.24 -23.84
C THR A 295 9.55 -1.39 -23.98
N GLU A 296 9.09 -2.16 -24.97
CA GLU A 296 7.67 -2.39 -25.22
C GLU A 296 6.94 -2.98 -24.00
N ASN A 297 7.55 -3.94 -23.32
CA ASN A 297 6.96 -4.62 -22.16
C ASN A 297 6.71 -3.67 -20.97
N ASN A 298 7.51 -2.63 -20.84
CA ASN A 298 7.42 -1.68 -19.72
C ASN A 298 6.52 -0.46 -20.00
N ILE A 299 6.05 -0.27 -21.25
CA ILE A 299 5.12 0.83 -21.62
C ILE A 299 3.90 0.86 -20.69
N PRO A 300 3.18 -0.26 -20.41
CA PRO A 300 2.00 -0.23 -19.56
C PRO A 300 2.27 0.27 -18.14
N PHE A 301 3.46 -0.01 -17.59
CA PHE A 301 3.86 0.50 -16.29
C PHE A 301 3.95 2.03 -16.30
N TYR A 302 4.65 2.60 -17.28
CA TYR A 302 4.84 4.05 -17.37
C TYR A 302 3.55 4.80 -17.70
N VAL A 303 2.72 4.26 -18.60
CA VAL A 303 1.39 4.82 -18.93
C VAL A 303 0.52 4.93 -17.67
N LYS A 304 0.48 3.90 -16.82
CA LYS A 304 -0.23 3.93 -15.52
C LYS A 304 0.32 4.99 -14.56
N GLN A 305 1.54 5.49 -14.77
CA GLN A 305 2.15 6.56 -13.97
C GLN A 305 2.01 7.95 -14.65
N GLY A 306 1.25 8.02 -15.76
CA GLY A 306 0.94 9.26 -16.47
C GLY A 306 1.99 9.67 -17.50
N PHE A 307 2.87 8.76 -17.93
CA PHE A 307 3.69 8.91 -19.14
C PHE A 307 2.88 8.37 -20.34
N ASP A 308 1.82 9.08 -20.68
CA ASP A 308 0.81 8.62 -21.62
C ASP A 308 0.90 9.25 -23.03
N LYS A 309 1.83 10.19 -23.21
CA LYS A 309 2.07 10.83 -24.49
C LYS A 309 3.24 10.16 -25.20
N TYR A 310 2.95 9.48 -26.32
CA TYR A 310 3.98 8.95 -27.19
C TYR A 310 4.73 10.10 -27.87
N GLU A 311 6.06 10.06 -27.87
CA GLU A 311 6.93 11.08 -28.47
C GLU A 311 7.62 10.56 -29.74
N LYS A 312 8.30 9.42 -29.65
CA LYS A 312 9.05 8.83 -30.76
C LYS A 312 9.48 7.39 -30.49
N THR A 313 9.88 6.68 -31.55
CA THR A 313 10.61 5.41 -31.43
C THR A 313 12.00 5.57 -32.07
N ILE A 314 13.03 5.15 -31.36
CA ILE A 314 14.38 5.00 -31.93
C ILE A 314 14.52 3.54 -32.34
N LYS A 315 14.53 3.33 -33.66
CA LYS A 315 14.69 2.01 -34.25
C LYS A 315 16.08 1.46 -34.01
N ASN A 316 16.17 0.13 -33.79
CA ASN A 316 17.41 -0.61 -33.52
C ASN A 316 18.25 -0.08 -32.35
N PHE A 317 17.67 0.73 -31.45
CA PHE A 317 18.44 1.37 -30.38
C PHE A 317 19.28 0.37 -29.57
N PHE A 318 18.69 -0.74 -29.14
CA PHE A 318 19.39 -1.75 -28.35
C PHE A 318 20.37 -2.60 -29.17
N VAL A 319 20.21 -2.62 -30.50
CA VAL A 319 21.13 -3.32 -31.39
C VAL A 319 22.38 -2.48 -31.69
N ASP A 320 22.18 -1.15 -31.83
CA ASP A 320 23.24 -0.23 -32.24
C ASP A 320 24.09 0.29 -31.08
N ASN A 321 23.56 0.21 -29.85
CA ASN A 321 24.20 0.81 -28.67
C ASN A 321 24.67 -0.20 -27.61
N TYR A 322 24.43 -1.49 -27.80
CA TYR A 322 24.83 -2.54 -26.86
C TYR A 322 25.51 -3.69 -27.57
N ASP A 323 26.65 -4.14 -27.06
CA ASP A 323 27.42 -5.24 -27.64
C ASP A 323 26.70 -6.59 -27.52
N GLU A 324 25.90 -6.75 -26.47
CA GLU A 324 25.14 -7.97 -26.23
C GLU A 324 23.64 -7.77 -26.51
N LYS A 325 22.96 -8.89 -26.81
CA LYS A 325 21.52 -8.89 -27.02
C LYS A 325 20.81 -8.59 -25.69
N ILE A 326 20.03 -7.53 -25.63
CA ILE A 326 19.27 -7.13 -24.46
C ILE A 326 17.91 -7.82 -24.45
N TRP A 327 17.52 -8.32 -23.28
CA TRP A 327 16.25 -9.02 -23.07
C TRP A 327 15.46 -8.38 -21.93
N ASP A 328 14.16 -8.24 -22.12
CA ASP A 328 13.19 -7.84 -21.10
C ASP A 328 12.20 -9.00 -20.90
N GLY A 329 12.42 -9.81 -19.86
CA GLY A 329 11.77 -11.09 -19.70
C GLY A 329 12.12 -12.04 -20.86
N ASN A 330 11.13 -12.48 -21.60
CA ASN A 330 11.29 -13.37 -22.78
C ASN A 330 11.32 -12.60 -24.13
N THR A 331 11.28 -11.27 -24.10
CA THR A 331 11.24 -10.43 -25.30
C THR A 331 12.61 -9.82 -25.56
N ARG A 332 13.15 -10.00 -26.78
CA ARG A 332 14.38 -9.30 -27.19
C ARG A 332 14.09 -7.83 -27.44
N CYS A 333 14.84 -6.95 -26.78
CA CYS A 333 14.76 -5.51 -26.99
C CYS A 333 15.47 -5.14 -28.29
N ILE A 334 14.78 -4.40 -29.16
CA ILE A 334 15.29 -3.89 -30.41
C ILE A 334 15.18 -2.37 -30.47
N ASP A 335 13.97 -1.88 -30.33
CA ASP A 335 13.61 -0.47 -30.42
C ASP A 335 13.45 0.16 -29.03
N MET A 336 13.75 1.44 -28.90
CA MET A 336 13.44 2.21 -27.70
C MET A 336 12.27 3.15 -27.95
N TYR A 337 11.26 3.08 -27.10
CA TYR A 337 10.04 3.86 -27.19
C TYR A 337 10.09 5.03 -26.18
N TYR A 338 9.90 6.24 -26.66
CA TYR A 338 9.88 7.44 -25.81
C TYR A 338 8.45 7.87 -25.52
N TYR A 339 8.17 8.01 -24.24
CA TYR A 339 6.92 8.54 -23.71
C TYR A 339 7.18 9.73 -22.82
N SER A 340 6.18 10.60 -22.66
CA SER A 340 6.30 11.76 -21.79
C SER A 340 5.12 11.92 -20.85
N LYS A 341 5.42 12.64 -19.77
CA LYS A 341 4.47 13.10 -18.76
C LYS A 341 4.53 14.60 -18.63
N ASP A 342 3.38 15.28 -18.72
CA ASP A 342 3.29 16.70 -18.40
C ASP A 342 3.44 16.90 -16.90
N LEU A 343 4.36 17.76 -16.50
CA LEU A 343 4.65 18.07 -15.09
C LEU A 343 3.81 19.24 -14.56
N LYS A 344 3.46 20.20 -15.41
CA LYS A 344 2.60 21.33 -15.02
C LYS A 344 1.14 20.88 -15.03
N LYS A 345 0.44 21.11 -13.92
CA LYS A 345 -1.02 20.97 -13.91
C LYS A 345 -1.60 21.95 -14.92
N ILE A 346 -2.40 21.44 -15.85
CA ILE A 346 -3.40 22.27 -16.51
C ILE A 346 -4.29 22.81 -15.39
N LYS A 347 -4.34 24.16 -15.26
CA LYS A 347 -5.23 24.84 -14.30
C LYS A 347 -6.68 24.55 -14.62
#